data_6e0e987d766563dbb18ac57c6760b5f9
#
_entry.id   6e0e987d766563dbb18ac57c6760b5f9
#
_cell.length_a   1.000
_cell.length_b   1.000
_cell.length_c   1.000
_cell.angle_alpha   90.00
_cell.angle_beta   90.00
_cell.angle_gamma   90.00
#
_symmetry.space_group_name_H-M   'P 1'
#
loop_
_entity.id
_entity.type
_entity.pdbx_description
1 polymer ?
#
loop_
_entity_poly.entity_id
_entity_poly.type
_entity_poly.pdbx_seq_one_letter_code
_entity_poly.pdbx_strand_id
1 'polypeptide(L)'
;LKKEDITEEERKSYIETLEKKSLRLKVLIEDLFEVSKATTNNITLNLMDVDVVNLMKQVSVEHADKFEQMGLQLRWNVPEEKIILKLDNQKTYRIFENLFVNIQKYAMPNSRVYIDVEKWEGNVTITMRNMSAVELNVRGDELTERFVRGDASRNTEGSGLGLAIVKSFV
;
A
#
# COMPACT_ATOMS: atom_id res chain seq x y z
N LEU A 1 -7.60 -25.63 -20.27
CA LEU A 1 -8.30 -26.73 -19.59
C LEU A 1 -8.84 -27.82 -20.56
N LYS A 2 -8.30 -27.91 -21.77
CA LYS A 2 -8.62 -28.96 -22.76
C LYS A 2 -7.36 -29.68 -23.29
N LYS A 3 -6.34 -29.85 -22.43
CA LYS A 3 -5.25 -30.78 -22.70
C LYS A 3 -5.56 -32.09 -21.99
N GLU A 4 -5.72 -33.16 -22.73
CA GLU A 4 -6.01 -34.50 -22.22
C GLU A 4 -4.81 -35.17 -21.52
N ASP A 5 -3.61 -34.60 -21.61
CA ASP A 5 -2.37 -35.12 -21.00
C ASP A 5 -1.68 -34.06 -20.13
N ILE A 6 -2.34 -33.69 -19.01
CA ILE A 6 -1.74 -32.81 -18.00
C ILE A 6 -1.17 -33.70 -16.88
N THR A 7 0.11 -33.59 -16.58
CA THR A 7 0.72 -34.30 -15.44
C THR A 7 0.13 -33.80 -14.12
N GLU A 8 0.20 -34.62 -13.06
CA GLU A 8 -0.30 -34.22 -11.73
C GLU A 8 0.45 -32.98 -11.18
N GLU A 9 1.74 -32.83 -11.50
CA GLU A 9 2.54 -31.67 -11.13
C GLU A 9 2.07 -30.39 -11.88
N GLU A 10 1.82 -30.48 -13.17
CA GLU A 10 1.25 -29.35 -13.95
C GLU A 10 -0.13 -28.96 -13.45
N ARG A 11 -0.96 -29.96 -13.09
CA ARG A 11 -2.29 -29.72 -12.53
C ARG A 11 -2.22 -28.96 -11.21
N LYS A 12 -1.31 -29.37 -10.32
CA LYS A 12 -1.08 -28.69 -9.04
C LYS A 12 -0.61 -27.24 -9.25
N SER A 13 0.35 -27.03 -10.14
CA SER A 13 0.84 -25.70 -10.51
C SER A 13 -0.25 -24.80 -11.09
N TYR A 14 -1.15 -25.34 -11.91
CA TYR A 14 -2.30 -24.58 -12.43
C TYR A 14 -3.31 -24.23 -11.33
N ILE A 15 -3.58 -25.16 -10.39
CA ILE A 15 -4.48 -24.88 -9.27
C ILE A 15 -3.90 -23.77 -8.39
N GLU A 16 -2.62 -23.83 -8.01
CA GLU A 16 -1.94 -22.80 -7.23
C GLU A 16 -1.97 -21.43 -7.96
N THR A 17 -1.78 -21.44 -9.28
CA THR A 17 -1.86 -20.23 -10.10
C THR A 17 -3.27 -19.65 -10.12
N LEU A 18 -4.29 -20.50 -10.27
CA LEU A 18 -5.70 -20.09 -10.26
C LEU A 18 -6.11 -19.52 -8.91
N GLU A 19 -5.70 -20.17 -7.81
CA GLU A 19 -5.96 -19.70 -6.46
C GLU A 19 -5.33 -18.31 -6.24
N LYS A 20 -4.06 -18.15 -6.57
CA LYS A 20 -3.36 -16.85 -6.48
C LYS A 20 -4.05 -15.76 -7.29
N LYS A 21 -4.49 -16.06 -8.51
CA LYS A 21 -5.20 -15.09 -9.37
C LYS A 21 -6.59 -14.77 -8.86
N SER A 22 -7.30 -15.77 -8.31
CA SER A 22 -8.64 -15.58 -7.70
C SER A 22 -8.58 -14.71 -6.46
N LEU A 23 -7.64 -14.96 -5.54
CA LEU A 23 -7.41 -14.12 -4.36
C LEU A 23 -7.07 -12.68 -4.76
N ARG A 24 -6.22 -12.52 -5.77
CA ARG A 24 -5.90 -11.19 -6.29
C ARG A 24 -7.12 -10.47 -6.85
N LEU A 25 -7.98 -11.16 -7.61
CA LEU A 25 -9.20 -10.58 -8.16
C LEU A 25 -10.15 -10.14 -7.03
N LYS A 26 -10.28 -10.94 -5.97
CA LYS A 26 -11.05 -10.58 -4.78
C LYS A 26 -10.57 -9.25 -4.19
N VAL A 27 -9.26 -9.11 -3.92
CA VAL A 27 -8.67 -7.87 -3.39
C VAL A 27 -8.92 -6.69 -4.32
N LEU A 28 -8.80 -6.87 -5.65
CA LEU A 28 -9.09 -5.81 -6.61
C LEU A 28 -10.54 -5.32 -6.57
N ILE A 29 -11.48 -6.26 -6.41
CA ILE A 29 -12.91 -5.93 -6.29
C ILE A 29 -13.16 -5.17 -4.98
N GLU A 30 -12.59 -5.61 -3.87
CA GLU A 30 -12.68 -4.93 -2.57
C GLU A 30 -12.11 -3.51 -2.65
N ASP A 31 -10.91 -3.34 -3.21
CA ASP A 31 -10.29 -2.04 -3.44
C ASP A 31 -11.16 -1.10 -4.29
N LEU A 32 -11.73 -1.61 -5.36
CA LEU A 32 -12.61 -0.84 -6.25
C LEU A 32 -13.88 -0.37 -5.52
N PHE A 33 -14.49 -1.26 -4.71
CA PHE A 33 -15.64 -0.90 -3.90
C PHE A 33 -15.31 0.17 -2.86
N GLU A 34 -14.15 0.08 -2.21
CA GLU A 34 -13.71 1.08 -1.24
C GLU A 34 -13.55 2.47 -1.90
N VAL A 35 -12.84 2.53 -3.00
CA VAL A 35 -12.66 3.80 -3.75
C VAL A 35 -14.00 4.33 -4.27
N SER A 36 -14.91 3.45 -4.71
CA SER A 36 -16.25 3.85 -5.17
C SER A 36 -17.08 4.45 -4.05
N LYS A 37 -17.08 3.83 -2.86
CA LYS A 37 -17.79 4.36 -1.67
C LYS A 37 -17.22 5.70 -1.22
N ALA A 38 -15.89 5.86 -1.24
CA ALA A 38 -15.22 7.08 -0.86
C ALA A 38 -15.62 8.27 -1.75
N THR A 39 -15.75 8.04 -3.05
CA THR A 39 -16.15 9.09 -4.01
C THR A 39 -17.62 9.50 -3.92
N THR A 40 -18.49 8.65 -3.38
CA THR A 40 -19.93 8.95 -3.24
C THR A 40 -20.30 9.57 -1.90
N ASN A 41 -19.33 9.97 -1.06
CA ASN A 41 -19.54 10.48 0.30
C ASN A 41 -20.38 9.54 1.21
N ASN A 42 -20.47 8.26 0.88
CA ASN A 42 -21.23 7.25 1.61
C ASN A 42 -20.35 6.44 2.57
N ILE A 43 -19.26 7.03 3.08
CA ILE A 43 -18.43 6.37 4.08
C ILE A 43 -18.92 6.76 5.48
N THR A 44 -19.36 5.78 6.23
CA THR A 44 -19.50 5.92 7.68
C THR A 44 -18.15 5.65 8.32
N LEU A 45 -17.56 6.68 8.95
CA LEU A 45 -16.29 6.54 9.67
C LEU A 45 -16.57 6.14 11.12
N ASN A 46 -15.85 5.14 11.60
CA ASN A 46 -15.83 4.75 13.00
C ASN A 46 -14.64 5.44 13.70
N LEU A 47 -14.83 6.69 14.10
CA LEU A 47 -13.77 7.51 14.69
C LEU A 47 -13.49 7.09 16.14
N MET A 48 -12.23 6.82 16.43
CA MET A 48 -11.71 6.47 17.75
C MET A 48 -10.36 7.13 18.00
N ASP A 49 -9.90 7.12 19.23
CA ASP A 49 -8.57 7.60 19.57
C ASP A 49 -7.50 6.61 19.10
N VAL A 50 -6.69 7.01 18.13
CA VAL A 50 -5.64 6.19 17.52
C VAL A 50 -4.28 6.84 17.71
N ASP A 51 -3.34 6.10 18.28
CA ASP A 51 -1.92 6.46 18.24
C ASP A 51 -1.39 6.17 16.81
N VAL A 52 -1.37 7.22 16.00
CA VAL A 52 -1.07 7.09 14.57
C VAL A 52 0.35 6.59 14.29
N VAL A 53 1.32 6.98 15.13
CA VAL A 53 2.72 6.53 15.00
C VAL A 53 2.84 5.06 15.36
N ASN A 54 2.20 4.64 16.44
CA ASN A 54 2.20 3.23 16.84
C ASN A 54 1.52 2.34 15.80
N LEU A 55 0.36 2.75 15.27
CA LEU A 55 -0.33 2.02 14.20
C LEU A 55 0.57 1.87 12.96
N MET A 56 1.22 2.96 12.53
CA MET A 56 2.12 2.92 11.38
C MET A 56 3.32 1.98 11.59
N LYS A 57 3.90 1.98 12.81
CA LYS A 57 4.97 1.05 13.18
C LYS A 57 4.47 -0.41 13.17
N GLN A 58 3.27 -0.69 13.68
CA GLN A 58 2.67 -2.03 13.63
C GLN A 58 2.53 -2.53 12.19
N VAL A 59 1.97 -1.70 11.30
CA VAL A 59 1.87 -2.06 9.88
C VAL A 59 3.24 -2.31 9.25
N SER A 60 4.26 -1.50 9.60
CA SER A 60 5.61 -1.69 9.06
C SER A 60 6.24 -3.02 9.45
N VAL A 61 5.92 -3.55 10.64
CA VAL A 61 6.41 -4.88 11.09
C VAL A 61 5.88 -6.00 10.22
N GLU A 62 4.64 -5.91 9.74
CA GLU A 62 4.06 -6.91 8.83
C GLU A 62 4.80 -6.98 7.48
N HIS A 63 5.54 -5.93 7.14
CA HIS A 63 6.34 -5.83 5.92
C HIS A 63 7.85 -6.06 6.15
N ALA A 64 8.28 -6.33 7.39
CA ALA A 64 9.70 -6.37 7.79
C ALA A 64 10.52 -7.37 6.97
N ASP A 65 10.04 -8.61 6.82
CA ASP A 65 10.74 -9.65 6.05
C ASP A 65 11.00 -9.23 4.61
N LYS A 66 10.03 -8.54 4.00
CA LYS A 66 10.14 -8.06 2.63
C LYS A 66 11.14 -6.92 2.52
N PHE A 67 11.14 -6.01 3.49
CA PHE A 67 12.12 -4.92 3.55
C PHE A 67 13.52 -5.46 3.77
N GLU A 68 13.69 -6.47 4.61
CA GLU A 68 14.97 -7.13 4.84
C GLU A 68 15.49 -7.83 3.57
N GLN A 69 14.63 -8.61 2.89
CA GLN A 69 14.98 -9.26 1.61
C GLN A 69 15.43 -8.26 0.53
N MET A 70 14.88 -7.04 0.54
CA MET A 70 15.23 -5.97 -0.38
C MET A 70 16.41 -5.11 0.12
N GLY A 71 16.92 -5.35 1.33
CA GLY A 71 17.94 -4.50 1.96
C GLY A 71 17.48 -3.09 2.27
N LEU A 72 16.17 -2.87 2.43
CA LEU A 72 15.61 -1.54 2.74
C LEU A 72 15.80 -1.21 4.22
N GLN A 73 16.27 -0.01 4.50
CA GLN A 73 16.48 0.49 5.85
C GLN A 73 15.47 1.59 6.17
N LEU A 74 14.51 1.30 7.06
CA LEU A 74 13.57 2.31 7.53
C LEU A 74 14.25 3.26 8.52
N ARG A 75 14.11 4.55 8.28
CA ARG A 75 14.63 5.64 9.11
C ARG A 75 13.44 6.45 9.62
N TRP A 76 13.17 6.32 10.90
CA TRP A 76 12.06 6.96 11.58
C TRP A 76 12.53 8.27 12.21
N ASN A 77 11.90 9.37 11.85
CA ASN A 77 12.02 10.66 12.49
C ASN A 77 10.61 11.04 13.00
N VAL A 78 10.32 10.60 14.20
CA VAL A 78 9.00 10.73 14.83
C VAL A 78 9.15 11.34 16.21
N PRO A 79 8.19 12.15 16.68
CA PRO A 79 8.20 12.70 18.02
C PRO A 79 8.23 11.58 19.08
N GLU A 80 8.85 11.86 20.23
CA GLU A 80 8.82 10.96 21.39
C GLU A 80 7.44 10.85 22.01
N GLU A 81 6.67 11.94 21.94
CA GLU A 81 5.31 12.00 22.45
C GLU A 81 4.35 11.22 21.55
N LYS A 82 3.37 10.56 22.18
CA LYS A 82 2.28 9.90 21.43
C LYS A 82 1.45 10.92 20.67
N ILE A 83 1.15 10.60 19.44
CA ILE A 83 0.24 11.40 18.59
C ILE A 83 -1.09 10.68 18.49
N ILE A 84 -2.02 11.07 19.37
CA ILE A 84 -3.38 10.54 19.38
C ILE A 84 -4.26 11.42 18.52
N LEU A 85 -4.92 10.79 17.53
CA LEU A 85 -5.84 11.44 16.60
C LEU A 85 -7.18 10.71 16.60
N LYS A 86 -8.26 11.45 16.31
CA LYS A 86 -9.60 10.89 16.06
C LYS A 86 -9.65 10.35 14.63
N LEU A 87 -9.41 9.06 14.45
CA LEU A 87 -9.31 8.41 13.15
C LEU A 87 -10.14 7.12 13.11
N ASP A 88 -10.50 6.69 11.91
CA ASP A 88 -10.97 5.33 11.68
C ASP A 88 -9.74 4.42 11.58
N ASN A 89 -9.58 3.52 12.55
CA ASN A 89 -8.41 2.65 12.67
C ASN A 89 -8.23 1.76 11.43
N GLN A 90 -9.31 1.21 10.89
CA GLN A 90 -9.24 0.32 9.72
C GLN A 90 -8.85 1.08 8.45
N LYS A 91 -9.41 2.28 8.24
CA LYS A 91 -9.07 3.12 7.09
C LYS A 91 -7.64 3.64 7.17
N THR A 92 -7.20 4.03 8.36
CA THR A 92 -5.83 4.49 8.60
C THR A 92 -4.81 3.34 8.43
N TYR A 93 -5.12 2.14 8.92
CA TYR A 93 -4.33 0.94 8.64
C TYR A 93 -4.19 0.73 7.13
N ARG A 94 -5.29 0.81 6.38
CA ARG A 94 -5.33 0.62 4.93
C ARG A 94 -4.48 1.65 4.17
N ILE A 95 -4.44 2.91 4.66
CA ILE A 95 -3.55 3.95 4.12
C ILE A 95 -2.10 3.49 4.24
N PHE A 96 -1.66 3.11 5.45
CA PHE A 96 -0.26 2.72 5.69
C PHE A 96 0.11 1.44 4.94
N GLU A 97 -0.77 0.44 4.91
CA GLU A 97 -0.58 -0.78 4.15
C GLU A 97 -0.30 -0.48 2.66
N ASN A 98 -1.14 0.36 2.03
CA ASN A 98 -0.95 0.75 0.63
C ASN A 98 0.37 1.49 0.40
N LEU A 99 0.77 2.37 1.33
CA LEU A 99 2.03 3.10 1.23
C LEU A 99 3.24 2.17 1.38
N PHE A 100 3.24 1.24 2.34
CA PHE A 100 4.33 0.28 2.52
C PHE A 100 4.41 -0.72 1.36
N VAL A 101 3.27 -1.20 0.84
CA VAL A 101 3.22 -2.02 -0.38
C VAL A 101 3.78 -1.26 -1.58
N ASN A 102 3.52 0.05 -1.68
CA ASN A 102 4.06 0.90 -2.73
C ASN A 102 5.60 1.01 -2.62
N ILE A 103 6.12 1.23 -1.42
CA ILE A 103 7.56 1.22 -1.15
C ILE A 103 8.20 -0.12 -1.56
N GLN A 104 7.62 -1.26 -1.17
CA GLN A 104 8.13 -2.58 -1.57
C GLN A 104 8.21 -2.78 -3.08
N LYS A 105 7.27 -2.20 -3.82
CA LYS A 105 7.22 -2.36 -5.28
C LYS A 105 8.21 -1.48 -6.04
N TYR A 106 8.46 -0.29 -5.52
CA TYR A 106 9.12 0.76 -6.29
C TYR A 106 10.42 1.27 -5.68
N ALA A 107 10.69 0.98 -4.41
CA ALA A 107 11.96 1.40 -3.81
C ALA A 107 13.16 0.68 -4.43
N MET A 108 14.23 1.42 -4.59
CA MET A 108 15.53 0.87 -5.00
C MET A 108 16.05 -0.08 -3.93
N PRO A 109 16.41 -1.33 -4.26
CA PRO A 109 17.03 -2.25 -3.30
C PRO A 109 18.28 -1.64 -2.65
N ASN A 110 18.56 -2.06 -1.41
CA ASN A 110 19.69 -1.59 -0.61
C ASN A 110 19.69 -0.07 -0.36
N SER A 111 18.50 0.54 -0.29
CA SER A 111 18.34 1.98 -0.06
C SER A 111 17.65 2.28 1.29
N ARG A 112 17.52 3.56 1.58
CA ARG A 112 16.84 4.04 2.79
C ARG A 112 15.43 4.52 2.47
N VAL A 113 14.52 4.25 3.40
CA VAL A 113 13.16 4.79 3.42
C VAL A 113 13.05 5.70 4.63
N TYR A 114 12.75 6.97 4.41
CA TYR A 114 12.60 7.95 5.47
C TYR A 114 11.13 8.13 5.78
N ILE A 115 10.79 8.11 7.07
CA ILE A 115 9.43 8.29 7.58
C ILE A 115 9.49 9.39 8.62
N ASP A 116 9.00 10.56 8.24
CA ASP A 116 8.98 11.74 9.09
C ASP A 116 7.55 12.01 9.54
N VAL A 117 7.36 12.32 10.82
CA VAL A 117 6.07 12.73 11.39
C VAL A 117 6.25 14.05 12.10
N GLU A 118 5.53 15.06 11.66
CA GLU A 118 5.58 16.42 12.20
C GLU A 118 4.20 16.83 12.68
N LYS A 119 4.17 17.50 13.85
CA LYS A 119 2.96 18.10 14.40
C LYS A 119 3.11 19.60 14.44
N TRP A 120 2.25 20.31 13.75
CA TRP A 120 2.26 21.76 13.69
C TRP A 120 0.83 22.31 13.69
N GLU A 121 0.55 23.27 14.60
CA GLU A 121 -0.74 24.00 14.67
C GLU A 121 -1.99 23.11 14.66
N GLY A 122 -1.93 21.95 15.33
CA GLY A 122 -3.06 21.01 15.39
C GLY A 122 -3.15 20.04 14.22
N ASN A 123 -2.30 20.20 13.21
CA ASN A 123 -2.18 19.25 12.09
C ASN A 123 -1.03 18.26 12.33
N VAL A 124 -1.18 17.08 11.75
CA VAL A 124 -0.11 16.06 11.73
C VAL A 124 0.21 15.75 10.28
N THR A 125 1.47 15.94 9.92
CA THR A 125 1.97 15.61 8.58
C THR A 125 2.84 14.38 8.67
N ILE A 126 2.55 13.39 7.84
CA ILE A 126 3.34 12.15 7.69
C ILE A 126 3.95 12.15 6.31
N THR A 127 5.28 12.14 6.24
CA THR A 127 6.01 12.12 4.98
C THR A 127 6.78 10.81 4.86
N MET A 128 6.52 10.06 3.79
CA MET A 128 7.26 8.84 3.44
C MET A 128 8.07 9.08 2.17
N ARG A 129 9.38 8.90 2.24
CA ARG A 129 10.30 9.13 1.12
C ARG A 129 11.17 7.91 0.88
N ASN A 130 11.23 7.45 -0.36
CA ASN A 130 12.14 6.40 -0.81
C ASN A 130 12.78 6.78 -2.14
N MET A 131 13.96 6.21 -2.42
CA MET A 131 14.54 6.26 -3.75
C MET A 131 13.79 5.27 -4.65
N SER A 132 13.33 5.74 -5.81
CA SER A 132 12.69 4.86 -6.80
C SER A 132 13.73 4.07 -7.59
N ALA A 133 13.44 2.78 -7.83
CA ALA A 133 14.27 1.92 -8.69
C ALA A 133 14.17 2.29 -10.17
N VAL A 134 13.11 3.01 -10.55
CA VAL A 134 12.82 3.42 -11.93
C VAL A 134 12.43 4.89 -11.96
N GLU A 135 12.73 5.55 -13.08
CA GLU A 135 12.30 6.92 -13.29
C GLU A 135 10.78 7.00 -13.41
N LEU A 136 10.21 8.01 -12.74
CA LEU A 136 8.78 8.28 -12.79
C LEU A 136 8.49 9.21 -13.97
N ASN A 137 7.91 8.65 -15.03
CA ASN A 137 7.49 9.40 -16.23
C ASN A 137 6.04 9.90 -16.14
N VAL A 138 5.48 9.93 -14.93
CA VAL A 138 4.09 10.33 -14.65
C VAL A 138 4.09 11.47 -13.65
N ARG A 139 3.19 12.43 -13.83
CA ARG A 139 3.06 13.54 -12.88
C ARG A 139 2.48 13.06 -11.55
N GLY A 140 2.84 13.74 -10.46
CA GLY A 140 2.43 13.34 -9.10
C GLY A 140 0.92 13.32 -8.90
N ASP A 141 0.18 14.23 -9.53
CA ASP A 141 -1.29 14.29 -9.52
C ASP A 141 -1.93 13.07 -10.21
N GLU A 142 -1.36 12.64 -11.35
CA GLU A 142 -1.82 11.48 -12.10
C GLU A 142 -1.62 10.17 -11.33
N LEU A 143 -0.54 10.06 -10.51
CA LEU A 143 -0.25 8.86 -9.72
C LEU A 143 -1.34 8.50 -8.71
N THR A 144 -2.14 9.47 -8.29
CA THR A 144 -3.26 9.27 -7.36
C THR A 144 -4.58 8.98 -8.05
N GLU A 145 -4.61 8.97 -9.39
CA GLU A 145 -5.78 8.57 -10.14
C GLU A 145 -5.93 7.05 -10.20
N ARG A 146 -7.15 6.59 -10.48
CA ARG A 146 -7.47 5.16 -10.52
C ARG A 146 -6.81 4.50 -11.72
N PHE A 147 -6.24 3.31 -11.51
CA PHE A 147 -5.62 2.48 -12.55
C PHE A 147 -4.42 3.12 -13.26
N VAL A 148 -3.94 4.25 -12.78
CA VAL A 148 -2.72 4.84 -13.31
C VAL A 148 -1.51 4.07 -12.82
N ARG A 149 -0.63 3.74 -13.75
CA ARG A 149 0.64 3.04 -13.49
C ARG A 149 1.70 3.65 -14.39
N GLY A 150 2.86 3.95 -13.83
CA GLY A 150 4.01 4.36 -14.64
C GLY A 150 4.38 3.28 -15.66
N ASP A 151 4.87 3.67 -16.83
CA ASP A 151 5.16 2.73 -17.93
C ASP A 151 6.08 1.57 -17.52
N ALA A 152 7.09 1.85 -16.69
CA ALA A 152 8.01 0.83 -16.16
C ALA A 152 7.33 -0.18 -15.21
N SER A 153 6.17 0.15 -14.64
CA SER A 153 5.44 -0.70 -13.70
C SER A 153 4.35 -1.56 -14.35
N ARG A 154 4.15 -1.46 -15.67
CA ARG A 154 3.13 -2.25 -16.39
C ARG A 154 3.36 -3.76 -16.27
N ASN A 155 4.62 -4.18 -16.15
CA ASN A 155 5.00 -5.59 -15.99
C ASN A 155 5.08 -6.06 -14.52
N THR A 156 4.90 -5.17 -13.53
CA THR A 156 4.91 -5.53 -12.11
C THR A 156 3.50 -5.85 -11.61
N GLU A 157 3.39 -6.66 -10.57
CA GLU A 157 2.10 -6.96 -9.96
C GLU A 157 1.55 -5.72 -9.22
N GLY A 158 0.37 -5.23 -9.62
CA GLY A 158 -0.30 -4.11 -8.95
C GLY A 158 -1.63 -3.75 -9.60
N SER A 159 -2.56 -3.20 -8.81
CA SER A 159 -3.89 -2.75 -9.29
C SER A 159 -3.88 -1.34 -9.87
N GLY A 160 -2.92 -0.50 -9.46
CA GLY A 160 -2.99 0.94 -9.71
C GLY A 160 -4.07 1.64 -8.87
N LEU A 161 -4.60 0.98 -7.83
CA LEU A 161 -5.62 1.54 -6.95
C LEU A 161 -5.06 2.01 -5.59
N GLY A 162 -3.87 1.54 -5.18
CA GLY A 162 -3.34 1.80 -3.84
C GLY A 162 -3.24 3.28 -3.48
N LEU A 163 -2.66 4.12 -4.35
CA LEU A 163 -2.57 5.56 -4.09
C LEU A 163 -3.93 6.27 -4.24
N ALA A 164 -4.83 5.77 -5.08
CA ALA A 164 -6.21 6.27 -5.15
C ALA A 164 -6.98 5.98 -3.85
N ILE A 165 -6.74 4.82 -3.23
CA ILE A 165 -7.29 4.49 -1.89
C ILE A 165 -6.74 5.46 -0.85
N VAL A 166 -5.42 5.67 -0.81
CA VAL A 166 -4.81 6.65 0.10
C VAL A 166 -5.46 8.02 -0.07
N LYS A 167 -5.54 8.55 -1.30
CA LYS A 167 -6.17 9.85 -1.59
C LYS A 167 -7.64 9.91 -1.16
N SER A 168 -8.34 8.79 -1.18
CA SER A 168 -9.77 8.77 -0.84
C SER A 168 -10.06 8.78 0.66
N PHE A 169 -9.04 8.50 1.51
CA PHE A 169 -9.16 8.43 2.96
C PHE A 169 -8.39 9.54 3.70
N VAL A 170 -7.61 10.33 3.00
CA VAL A 170 -6.91 11.53 3.47
C VAL A 170 -7.67 12.77 3.01
#